data_4cfa3a00fb76753e76a8a88237b2cc91
#
_entry.id   4cfa3a00fb76753e76a8a88237b2cc91
#
_cell.length_a   1.000
_cell.length_b   1.000
_cell.length_c   1.000
_cell.angle_alpha   90.00
_cell.angle_beta   90.00
_cell.angle_gamma   90.00
#
_symmetry.space_group_name_H-M   'P 1'
#
loop_
_entity.id
_entity.type
_entity.pdbx_description
1 polymer ?
#
loop_
_entity_poly.entity_id
_entity_poly.type
_entity_poly.pdbx_seq_one_letter_code
_entity_poly.pdbx_strand_id
1 'polypeptide(L)'
;MSGTIIKVSGPLVVAEGLGDANVSDVVRVGPDRLIGEILNMTGDSASIQVYEETSGLGPGAEVESTGMPMSVELGPGMLENIYDGIQRPLPEIRELTGATISRGTDVPALNRTKKWTFVPVAHEGDELTGGDVIGTVQETSAILHKIMVPPTLSGRLISIKGGDFTVTETVAVLEDKKGEKHELTMMQKWPVRISRPYASKSMPTRPMNSGQRIIDTLFPIAKGGTAAVPGPFGSGKTVVQHQLAKWSDVDIVIYIGCGERGNEMTDVLMEFPELTDPRNGEPLMKRTVLIANTSDMPVAAREASIYTGITIAEYFRDMGYDVAVLADSTSRWAEALREMSGRLEEMPGEEGYPAYLASRIAQFYERAGVVECLGSDERRGSVTAIGAVSPPGGDISEPVSQATMRIVKVFWALDSSLAYARHFPAINWLTSYSPYVDTLAKWYNEQFGPEYMINRDKAMHILQEENELQEIVRLVGQDALSPADRLTMETAKMLREDFLQQNAFVDEDAYSSYDKQFELMRMILTFDALGRDALGKGADMKALFSIGAKERIGRAKMASPDSYKQEYASILEQMKTEIDAVIAGGEDA
;
A
#
# COMPACT_ATOMS: atom_id res chain seq x y z
N MET A 1 35.45 -5.47 -14.78
CA MET A 1 35.69 -6.89 -15.12
C MET A 1 34.82 -7.21 -16.30
N SER A 2 35.38 -7.82 -17.34
CA SER A 2 34.63 -8.14 -18.55
C SER A 2 34.64 -9.65 -18.80
N GLY A 3 33.47 -10.18 -19.09
CA GLY A 3 33.25 -11.55 -19.52
C GLY A 3 32.70 -11.60 -20.92
N THR A 4 32.45 -12.79 -21.42
CA THR A 4 31.97 -13.03 -22.80
C THR A 4 30.73 -13.88 -22.77
N ILE A 5 29.70 -13.50 -23.52
CA ILE A 5 28.45 -14.28 -23.66
C ILE A 5 28.74 -15.61 -24.35
N ILE A 6 28.25 -16.69 -23.77
CA ILE A 6 28.30 -18.04 -24.34
C ILE A 6 26.92 -18.57 -24.75
N LYS A 7 25.84 -18.11 -24.09
CA LYS A 7 24.46 -18.53 -24.38
C LYS A 7 23.50 -17.37 -24.16
N VAL A 8 22.49 -17.27 -25.04
CA VAL A 8 21.36 -16.34 -24.87
C VAL A 8 20.08 -17.16 -25.00
N SER A 9 19.18 -17.02 -24.02
CA SER A 9 17.88 -17.69 -23.99
C SER A 9 16.79 -16.70 -23.49
N GLY A 10 16.25 -15.92 -24.41
CA GLY A 10 15.40 -14.80 -24.05
C GLY A 10 16.15 -13.81 -23.15
N PRO A 11 15.57 -13.31 -22.04
CA PRO A 11 16.25 -12.40 -21.15
C PRO A 11 17.34 -13.05 -20.26
N LEU A 12 17.52 -14.38 -20.35
CA LEU A 12 18.60 -15.08 -19.66
C LEU A 12 19.84 -15.15 -20.57
N VAL A 13 20.94 -14.62 -20.07
CA VAL A 13 22.26 -14.64 -20.72
C VAL A 13 23.23 -15.39 -19.82
N VAL A 14 24.04 -16.28 -20.41
CA VAL A 14 25.14 -16.93 -19.70
C VAL A 14 26.45 -16.39 -20.26
N ALA A 15 27.32 -15.93 -19.36
CA ALA A 15 28.63 -15.39 -19.71
C ALA A 15 29.74 -16.07 -18.89
N GLU A 16 30.93 -16.22 -19.49
CA GLU A 16 32.15 -16.70 -18.84
C GLU A 16 33.14 -15.54 -18.65
N GLY A 17 34.12 -15.70 -17.75
CA GLY A 17 35.14 -14.71 -17.46
C GLY A 17 34.71 -13.73 -16.34
N LEU A 18 33.72 -14.07 -15.55
CA LEU A 18 33.17 -13.24 -14.46
C LEU A 18 33.48 -13.79 -13.06
N GLY A 19 34.52 -14.63 -12.91
CA GLY A 19 34.83 -15.35 -11.66
C GLY A 19 35.04 -14.46 -10.41
N ASP A 20 35.32 -13.18 -10.58
CA ASP A 20 35.48 -12.21 -9.48
C ASP A 20 34.20 -11.37 -9.20
N ALA A 21 33.11 -11.62 -9.96
CA ALA A 21 31.83 -10.97 -9.71
C ALA A 21 31.02 -11.71 -8.63
N ASN A 22 30.04 -11.03 -8.06
CA ASN A 22 29.15 -11.61 -7.05
C ASN A 22 27.72 -11.80 -7.58
N VAL A 23 27.02 -12.74 -6.99
CA VAL A 23 25.57 -12.86 -7.18
C VAL A 23 24.89 -11.55 -6.78
N SER A 24 23.93 -11.12 -7.58
CA SER A 24 23.22 -9.84 -7.50
C SER A 24 24.01 -8.61 -8.00
N ASP A 25 25.24 -8.76 -8.48
CA ASP A 25 25.92 -7.65 -9.13
C ASP A 25 25.21 -7.26 -10.43
N VAL A 26 25.11 -5.95 -10.65
CA VAL A 26 24.64 -5.38 -11.92
C VAL A 26 25.72 -5.51 -12.98
N VAL A 27 25.33 -5.92 -14.16
CA VAL A 27 26.20 -6.04 -15.34
C VAL A 27 25.67 -5.21 -16.50
N ARG A 28 26.57 -4.83 -17.41
CA ARG A 28 26.26 -4.21 -18.69
C ARG A 28 26.50 -5.23 -19.80
N VAL A 29 25.45 -5.57 -20.55
CA VAL A 29 25.43 -6.70 -21.48
C VAL A 29 25.40 -6.23 -22.93
N GLY A 30 26.39 -6.67 -23.69
CA GLY A 30 26.50 -6.41 -25.11
C GLY A 30 26.81 -4.96 -25.51
N PRO A 31 26.80 -4.67 -26.83
CA PRO A 31 27.18 -3.36 -27.38
C PRO A 31 26.21 -2.24 -26.94
N ASP A 32 24.95 -2.56 -26.74
CA ASP A 32 23.94 -1.59 -26.26
C ASP A 32 24.01 -1.37 -24.74
N ARG A 33 24.93 -2.04 -24.03
CA ARG A 33 25.15 -1.94 -22.58
C ARG A 33 23.87 -2.18 -21.76
N LEU A 34 23.08 -3.19 -22.15
CA LEU A 34 21.83 -3.51 -21.51
C LEU A 34 22.03 -3.82 -20.01
N ILE A 35 21.12 -3.37 -19.18
CA ILE A 35 21.20 -3.61 -17.74
C ILE A 35 20.80 -5.05 -17.44
N GLY A 36 21.65 -5.78 -16.70
CA GLY A 36 21.37 -7.12 -16.20
C GLY A 36 21.84 -7.31 -14.77
N GLU A 37 21.40 -8.39 -14.14
CA GLU A 37 21.77 -8.80 -12.79
C GLU A 37 22.24 -10.26 -12.81
N ILE A 38 23.32 -10.55 -12.10
CA ILE A 38 23.81 -11.92 -11.94
C ILE A 38 22.89 -12.66 -10.97
N LEU A 39 22.21 -13.70 -11.45
CA LEU A 39 21.31 -14.53 -10.63
C LEU A 39 22.05 -15.70 -9.97
N ASN A 40 23.00 -16.29 -10.68
CA ASN A 40 23.73 -17.46 -10.22
C ASN A 40 25.15 -17.48 -10.79
N MET A 41 26.09 -18.05 -10.04
CA MET A 41 27.47 -18.25 -10.42
C MET A 41 27.80 -19.74 -10.32
N THR A 42 28.44 -20.26 -11.34
CA THR A 42 28.98 -21.64 -11.36
C THR A 42 30.41 -21.59 -11.86
N GLY A 43 31.35 -21.54 -10.91
CA GLY A 43 32.76 -21.30 -11.22
C GLY A 43 32.97 -19.93 -11.85
N ASP A 44 33.47 -19.89 -13.08
CA ASP A 44 33.70 -18.67 -13.86
C ASP A 44 32.50 -18.21 -14.70
N SER A 45 31.43 -19.03 -14.73
CA SER A 45 30.24 -18.79 -15.51
C SER A 45 29.13 -18.14 -14.68
N ALA A 46 28.55 -17.06 -15.20
CA ALA A 46 27.44 -16.31 -14.60
C ALA A 46 26.17 -16.47 -15.41
N SER A 47 25.06 -16.80 -14.75
CA SER A 47 23.71 -16.68 -15.29
C SER A 47 23.17 -15.30 -15.00
N ILE A 48 22.86 -14.54 -16.03
CA ILE A 48 22.51 -13.12 -15.98
C ILE A 48 21.08 -12.94 -16.48
N GLN A 49 20.25 -12.29 -15.69
CA GLN A 49 18.94 -11.82 -16.09
C GLN A 49 19.06 -10.40 -16.65
N VAL A 50 18.72 -10.21 -17.91
CA VAL A 50 18.71 -8.88 -18.54
C VAL A 50 17.35 -8.22 -18.35
N TYR A 51 17.35 -6.95 -17.96
CA TYR A 51 16.15 -6.15 -17.68
C TYR A 51 15.52 -5.52 -18.93
N GLU A 52 16.11 -5.75 -20.07
CA GLU A 52 15.67 -5.23 -21.37
C GLU A 52 15.56 -6.36 -22.39
N GLU A 53 15.03 -6.06 -23.57
CA GLU A 53 14.94 -7.04 -24.66
C GLU A 53 16.32 -7.40 -25.19
N THR A 54 16.59 -8.70 -25.32
CA THR A 54 17.89 -9.25 -25.73
C THR A 54 18.00 -9.57 -27.21
N SER A 55 17.02 -9.20 -28.02
CA SER A 55 17.05 -9.40 -29.46
C SER A 55 18.34 -8.84 -30.08
N GLY A 56 19.04 -9.66 -30.87
CA GLY A 56 20.32 -9.27 -31.50
C GLY A 56 21.56 -9.49 -30.64
N LEU A 57 21.43 -9.89 -29.37
CA LEU A 57 22.56 -10.39 -28.58
C LEU A 57 22.91 -11.83 -29.02
N GLY A 58 24.22 -12.16 -29.02
CA GLY A 58 24.70 -13.48 -29.34
C GLY A 58 25.99 -13.82 -28.62
N PRO A 59 26.43 -15.10 -28.73
CA PRO A 59 27.72 -15.52 -28.20
C PRO A 59 28.86 -14.66 -28.74
N GLY A 60 29.84 -14.36 -27.90
CA GLY A 60 30.99 -13.50 -28.20
C GLY A 60 30.81 -12.03 -27.87
N ALA A 61 29.60 -11.56 -27.52
CA ALA A 61 29.41 -10.19 -27.03
C ALA A 61 29.95 -10.04 -25.61
N GLU A 62 30.39 -8.83 -25.27
CA GLU A 62 30.99 -8.50 -23.98
C GLU A 62 29.97 -8.31 -22.90
N VAL A 63 30.32 -8.71 -21.66
CA VAL A 63 29.57 -8.41 -20.43
C VAL A 63 30.51 -7.76 -19.43
N GLU A 64 30.15 -6.58 -18.94
CA GLU A 64 30.94 -5.84 -17.98
C GLU A 64 30.25 -5.82 -16.61
N SER A 65 30.90 -6.34 -15.55
CA SER A 65 30.39 -6.22 -14.18
C SER A 65 30.66 -4.84 -13.62
N THR A 66 29.65 -4.26 -12.94
CA THR A 66 29.81 -2.99 -12.21
C THR A 66 30.40 -3.21 -10.82
N GLY A 67 30.45 -4.45 -10.32
CA GLY A 67 30.90 -4.79 -8.95
C GLY A 67 29.95 -4.27 -7.87
N MET A 68 28.72 -3.89 -8.21
CA MET A 68 27.75 -3.36 -7.27
C MET A 68 26.38 -4.04 -7.50
N PRO A 69 25.66 -4.38 -6.42
CA PRO A 69 24.33 -4.94 -6.54
C PRO A 69 23.33 -3.91 -7.09
N MET A 70 22.19 -4.41 -7.61
CA MET A 70 21.11 -3.55 -8.03
C MET A 70 20.68 -2.64 -6.88
N SER A 71 20.83 -1.34 -7.09
CA SER A 71 20.62 -0.31 -6.08
C SER A 71 19.74 0.80 -6.61
N VAL A 72 18.96 1.41 -5.71
CA VAL A 72 18.20 2.62 -5.97
C VAL A 72 18.96 3.85 -5.49
N GLU A 73 18.71 4.96 -6.17
CA GLU A 73 19.18 6.28 -5.77
C GLU A 73 18.13 6.93 -4.87
N LEU A 74 18.55 7.31 -3.67
CA LEU A 74 17.70 7.85 -2.62
C LEU A 74 18.13 9.28 -2.29
N GLY A 75 17.27 10.23 -2.53
CA GLY A 75 17.55 11.65 -2.33
C GLY A 75 16.40 12.54 -2.80
N PRO A 76 16.54 13.88 -2.71
CA PRO A 76 15.50 14.80 -3.17
C PRO A 76 15.24 14.66 -4.67
N GLY A 77 13.94 14.68 -5.04
CA GLY A 77 13.48 14.53 -6.42
C GLY A 77 12.84 13.18 -6.72
N MET A 78 12.63 12.34 -5.72
CA MET A 78 11.86 11.10 -5.89
C MET A 78 10.35 11.34 -5.90
N LEU A 79 9.87 12.27 -5.08
CA LEU A 79 8.46 12.66 -5.08
C LEU A 79 8.06 13.34 -6.38
N GLU A 80 6.79 13.24 -6.73
CA GLU A 80 6.23 13.73 -8.00
C GLU A 80 6.77 13.02 -9.24
N ASN A 81 7.59 11.96 -9.08
CA ASN A 81 8.21 11.25 -10.19
C ASN A 81 7.51 9.92 -10.48
N ILE A 82 7.66 9.47 -11.72
CA ILE A 82 7.14 8.20 -12.24
C ILE A 82 8.33 7.40 -12.74
N TYR A 83 8.59 6.28 -12.07
CA TYR A 83 9.69 5.38 -12.39
C TYR A 83 9.20 4.09 -13.06
N ASP A 84 10.09 3.42 -13.78
CA ASP A 84 9.92 2.02 -14.13
C ASP A 84 10.39 1.08 -12.99
N GLY A 85 10.33 -0.23 -13.21
CA GLY A 85 10.67 -1.22 -12.20
C GLY A 85 12.13 -1.19 -11.68
N ILE A 86 13.04 -0.57 -12.41
CA ILE A 86 14.46 -0.42 -12.05
C ILE A 86 14.84 1.04 -11.76
N GLN A 87 13.87 1.84 -11.41
CA GLN A 87 14.01 3.27 -11.06
C GLN A 87 14.51 4.17 -12.22
N ARG A 88 14.22 3.84 -13.47
CA ARG A 88 14.45 4.81 -14.56
C ARG A 88 13.28 5.79 -14.61
N PRO A 89 13.51 7.11 -14.65
CA PRO A 89 12.44 8.11 -14.69
C PRO A 89 11.78 8.12 -16.08
N LEU A 90 10.50 7.78 -16.13
CA LEU A 90 9.74 7.67 -17.39
C LEU A 90 9.53 9.01 -18.10
N PRO A 91 9.30 10.16 -17.41
CA PRO A 91 9.21 11.45 -18.08
C PRO A 91 10.48 11.83 -18.85
N GLU A 92 11.65 11.66 -18.26
CA GLU A 92 12.94 11.96 -18.88
C GLU A 92 13.25 11.00 -20.04
N ILE A 93 12.90 9.71 -19.90
CA ILE A 93 13.02 8.75 -21.00
C ILE A 93 12.15 9.19 -22.19
N ARG A 94 10.92 9.63 -21.92
CA ARG A 94 10.01 10.10 -22.97
C ARG A 94 10.55 11.33 -23.71
N GLU A 95 11.21 12.24 -23.01
CA GLU A 95 11.87 13.40 -23.63
C GLU A 95 13.02 12.96 -24.54
N LEU A 96 13.79 11.93 -24.15
CA LEU A 96 14.95 11.44 -24.90
C LEU A 96 14.59 10.55 -26.10
N THR A 97 13.63 9.63 -25.90
CA THR A 97 13.36 8.55 -26.87
C THR A 97 11.98 8.62 -27.50
N GLY A 98 11.13 9.57 -27.09
CA GLY A 98 9.77 9.71 -27.61
C GLY A 98 8.78 8.72 -26.99
N ALA A 99 7.90 8.16 -27.80
CA ALA A 99 6.79 7.31 -27.34
C ALA A 99 7.20 5.89 -26.93
N THR A 100 8.45 5.47 -27.19
CA THR A 100 8.95 4.12 -26.90
C THR A 100 10.23 4.18 -26.09
N ILE A 101 10.41 3.21 -25.18
CA ILE A 101 11.66 3.07 -24.43
C ILE A 101 12.67 2.38 -25.34
N SER A 102 13.75 3.08 -25.75
CA SER A 102 14.82 2.51 -26.54
C SER A 102 15.74 1.66 -25.67
N ARG A 103 16.26 0.58 -26.25
CA ARG A 103 17.21 -0.30 -25.57
C ARG A 103 18.49 0.44 -25.18
N GLY A 104 19.06 0.08 -24.03
CA GLY A 104 20.28 0.70 -23.52
C GLY A 104 20.09 2.15 -23.04
N THR A 105 18.84 2.64 -22.91
CA THR A 105 18.59 3.95 -22.37
C THR A 105 18.97 3.99 -20.89
N ASP A 106 20.03 4.72 -20.58
CA ASP A 106 20.56 4.89 -19.22
C ASP A 106 20.34 6.34 -18.77
N VAL A 107 19.31 6.55 -17.96
CA VAL A 107 18.97 7.87 -17.40
C VAL A 107 19.12 7.78 -15.88
N PRO A 108 19.84 8.71 -15.25
CA PRO A 108 19.93 8.74 -13.79
C PRO A 108 18.57 8.86 -13.14
N ALA A 109 18.35 8.12 -12.07
CA ALA A 109 17.08 8.11 -11.35
C ALA A 109 16.73 9.47 -10.74
N LEU A 110 17.72 10.18 -10.24
CA LEU A 110 17.58 11.55 -9.73
C LEU A 110 18.18 12.55 -10.70
N ASN A 111 17.53 13.69 -10.87
CA ASN A 111 17.99 14.75 -11.76
C ASN A 111 19.35 15.32 -11.28
N ARG A 112 20.36 15.30 -12.15
CA ARG A 112 21.74 15.72 -11.84
C ARG A 112 21.96 17.22 -11.96
N THR A 113 21.04 17.95 -12.57
CA THR A 113 21.20 19.39 -12.85
C THR A 113 20.31 20.27 -11.97
N LYS A 114 19.22 19.70 -11.44
CA LYS A 114 18.31 20.41 -10.53
C LYS A 114 19.05 20.73 -9.23
N LYS A 115 18.99 21.98 -8.82
CA LYS A 115 19.52 22.45 -7.55
C LYS A 115 18.45 22.45 -6.48
N TRP A 116 18.86 22.08 -5.29
CA TRP A 116 18.06 22.03 -4.09
C TRP A 116 18.70 22.87 -3.01
N THR A 117 17.92 23.66 -2.30
CA THR A 117 18.41 24.48 -1.18
C THR A 117 18.59 23.58 0.04
N PHE A 118 19.85 23.27 0.34
CA PHE A 118 20.22 22.48 1.50
C PHE A 118 20.40 23.38 2.71
N VAL A 119 19.68 23.10 3.79
CA VAL A 119 19.75 23.82 5.06
C VAL A 119 20.41 22.90 6.10
N PRO A 120 21.64 23.19 6.57
CA PRO A 120 22.31 22.41 7.58
C PRO A 120 21.55 22.42 8.91
N VAL A 121 21.53 21.26 9.59
CA VAL A 121 21.01 21.07 10.96
C VAL A 121 22.15 20.69 11.90
N ALA A 122 23.10 19.86 11.42
CA ALA A 122 24.31 19.50 12.15
C ALA A 122 25.37 20.60 12.07
N HIS A 123 26.31 20.58 12.99
CA HIS A 123 27.41 21.56 13.11
C HIS A 123 28.76 20.90 12.98
N GLU A 124 29.74 21.65 12.48
CA GLU A 124 31.15 21.18 12.44
C GLU A 124 31.61 20.79 13.83
N GLY A 125 32.21 19.62 13.93
CA GLY A 125 32.69 19.03 15.19
C GLY A 125 31.74 18.05 15.84
N ASP A 126 30.48 17.93 15.37
CA ASP A 126 29.53 16.94 15.89
C ASP A 126 29.99 15.51 15.59
N GLU A 127 29.80 14.62 16.57
CA GLU A 127 29.96 13.17 16.39
C GLU A 127 28.67 12.60 15.86
N LEU A 128 28.70 12.07 14.65
CA LEU A 128 27.52 11.57 13.93
C LEU A 128 27.58 10.06 13.75
N THR A 129 26.41 9.44 13.78
CA THR A 129 26.22 8.02 13.49
C THR A 129 25.31 7.84 12.26
N GLY A 130 25.32 6.64 11.69
CA GLY A 130 24.41 6.32 10.58
C GLY A 130 22.96 6.62 10.92
N GLY A 131 22.27 7.35 10.06
CA GLY A 131 20.90 7.79 10.25
C GLY A 131 20.73 9.19 10.85
N ASP A 132 21.79 9.81 11.41
CA ASP A 132 21.68 11.19 11.90
C ASP A 132 21.35 12.16 10.77
N VAL A 133 20.48 13.12 11.04
CA VAL A 133 20.10 14.17 10.09
C VAL A 133 21.16 15.26 10.07
N ILE A 134 21.79 15.46 8.92
CA ILE A 134 22.78 16.52 8.73
C ILE A 134 22.17 17.83 8.21
N GLY A 135 21.05 17.76 7.53
CA GLY A 135 20.37 18.92 6.98
C GLY A 135 19.03 18.55 6.36
N THR A 136 18.35 19.55 5.84
CA THR A 136 17.01 19.41 5.25
C THR A 136 16.91 20.10 3.90
N VAL A 137 16.00 19.61 3.07
CA VAL A 137 15.61 20.17 1.78
C VAL A 137 14.08 20.19 1.68
N GLN A 138 13.47 21.32 1.33
CA GLN A 138 12.05 21.35 1.02
C GLN A 138 11.84 20.73 -0.37
N GLU A 139 11.50 19.44 -0.42
CA GLU A 139 11.34 18.72 -1.68
C GLU A 139 10.03 19.09 -2.36
N THR A 140 8.92 19.05 -1.62
CA THR A 140 7.61 19.51 -2.08
C THR A 140 6.98 20.41 -1.00
N SER A 141 5.86 21.07 -1.29
CA SER A 141 5.14 21.85 -0.27
C SER A 141 4.68 21.02 0.93
N ALA A 142 4.51 19.71 0.74
CA ALA A 142 4.04 18.78 1.77
C ALA A 142 5.17 18.11 2.56
N ILE A 143 6.35 17.89 1.95
CA ILE A 143 7.39 17.02 2.49
C ILE A 143 8.72 17.75 2.63
N LEU A 144 9.23 17.75 3.86
CA LEU A 144 10.57 18.20 4.20
C LEU A 144 11.53 17.00 4.15
N HIS A 145 12.38 16.94 3.13
CA HIS A 145 13.33 15.87 2.94
C HIS A 145 14.48 16.01 3.93
N LYS A 146 14.73 14.98 4.73
CA LYS A 146 15.84 14.94 5.70
C LYS A 146 17.04 14.24 5.07
N ILE A 147 18.14 14.94 4.96
CA ILE A 147 19.41 14.37 4.48
C ILE A 147 20.11 13.72 5.66
N MET A 148 20.34 12.42 5.56
CA MET A 148 20.83 11.59 6.65
C MET A 148 22.21 11.04 6.33
N VAL A 149 23.03 10.82 7.37
CA VAL A 149 24.27 10.05 7.26
C VAL A 149 23.93 8.63 6.77
N PRO A 150 24.63 8.11 5.74
CA PRO A 150 24.42 6.72 5.30
C PRO A 150 24.54 5.74 6.47
N PRO A 151 23.69 4.68 6.53
CA PRO A 151 23.63 3.78 7.69
C PRO A 151 24.95 3.12 8.09
N THR A 152 25.87 2.98 7.14
CA THR A 152 27.18 2.31 7.33
C THR A 152 28.30 3.25 7.77
N LEU A 153 28.04 4.55 7.85
CA LEU A 153 29.05 5.55 8.19
C LEU A 153 28.83 6.12 9.60
N SER A 154 29.92 6.44 10.26
CA SER A 154 29.94 7.18 11.52
C SER A 154 31.25 7.91 11.68
N GLY A 155 31.25 9.05 12.34
CA GLY A 155 32.48 9.82 12.58
C GLY A 155 32.21 11.26 12.97
N ARG A 156 33.24 12.08 12.89
CA ARG A 156 33.18 13.50 13.23
C ARG A 156 32.91 14.34 11.99
N LEU A 157 31.97 15.25 12.08
CA LEU A 157 31.66 16.20 11.02
C LEU A 157 32.79 17.26 10.90
N ILE A 158 33.53 17.21 9.79
CA ILE A 158 34.67 18.12 9.55
C ILE A 158 34.21 19.42 8.91
N SER A 159 33.26 19.34 7.97
CA SER A 159 32.70 20.51 7.32
C SER A 159 31.27 20.26 6.83
N ILE A 160 30.46 21.29 6.85
CA ILE A 160 29.10 21.29 6.30
C ILE A 160 28.81 22.67 5.72
N LYS A 161 28.15 22.72 4.56
CA LYS A 161 27.83 23.97 3.86
C LYS A 161 26.36 24.01 3.45
N GLY A 162 25.68 25.10 3.81
CA GLY A 162 24.33 25.40 3.30
C GLY A 162 24.39 26.10 1.96
N GLY A 163 23.32 25.99 1.18
CA GLY A 163 23.19 26.63 -0.12
C GLY A 163 22.51 25.74 -1.15
N ASP A 164 22.60 26.15 -2.41
CA ASP A 164 21.98 25.47 -3.53
C ASP A 164 22.95 24.47 -4.16
N PHE A 165 22.64 23.18 -4.03
CA PHE A 165 23.46 22.08 -4.53
C PHE A 165 22.63 21.13 -5.39
N THR A 166 23.29 20.44 -6.31
CA THR A 166 22.73 19.23 -6.95
C THR A 166 22.82 18.05 -6.00
N VAL A 167 22.12 16.97 -6.31
CA VAL A 167 22.11 15.75 -5.45
C VAL A 167 23.48 15.06 -5.34
N THR A 168 24.40 15.35 -6.25
CA THR A 168 25.72 14.73 -6.33
C THR A 168 26.86 15.63 -5.83
N GLU A 169 26.59 16.91 -5.58
CA GLU A 169 27.59 17.80 -4.99
C GLU A 169 27.77 17.53 -3.50
N THR A 170 29.01 17.64 -3.01
CA THR A 170 29.36 17.43 -1.61
C THR A 170 28.80 18.54 -0.74
N VAL A 171 27.94 18.20 0.22
CA VAL A 171 27.35 19.13 1.20
C VAL A 171 28.03 19.07 2.55
N ALA A 172 28.67 17.94 2.88
CA ALA A 172 29.37 17.74 4.14
C ALA A 172 30.54 16.76 3.99
N VAL A 173 31.48 16.78 4.91
CA VAL A 173 32.61 15.84 5.01
C VAL A 173 32.67 15.25 6.41
N LEU A 174 32.63 13.93 6.50
CA LEU A 174 32.72 13.16 7.73
C LEU A 174 34.10 12.48 7.81
N GLU A 175 34.76 12.52 8.96
CA GLU A 175 35.99 11.77 9.23
C GLU A 175 35.69 10.60 10.16
N ASP A 176 35.96 9.40 9.71
CA ASP A 176 35.71 8.20 10.50
C ASP A 176 36.81 7.98 11.59
N LYS A 177 36.64 6.97 12.42
CA LYS A 177 37.57 6.62 13.50
C LYS A 177 38.97 6.22 13.01
N LYS A 178 39.12 5.93 11.71
CA LYS A 178 40.42 5.60 11.09
C LYS A 178 41.10 6.82 10.49
N GLY A 179 40.43 7.98 10.52
CA GLY A 179 40.92 9.22 9.91
C GLY A 179 40.62 9.30 8.40
N GLU A 180 39.77 8.41 7.87
CA GLU A 180 39.34 8.45 6.48
C GLU A 180 38.23 9.47 6.31
N LYS A 181 38.33 10.30 5.27
CA LYS A 181 37.32 11.33 4.97
C LYS A 181 36.31 10.82 3.97
N HIS A 182 35.03 10.93 4.33
CA HIS A 182 33.90 10.56 3.52
C HIS A 182 33.11 11.80 3.11
N GLU A 183 33.02 12.04 1.83
CA GLU A 183 32.19 13.11 1.27
C GLU A 183 30.72 12.69 1.28
N LEU A 184 29.86 13.51 1.90
CA LEU A 184 28.43 13.30 1.96
C LEU A 184 27.74 14.19 0.95
N THR A 185 26.87 13.59 0.16
CA THR A 185 25.99 14.25 -0.80
C THR A 185 24.53 14.13 -0.35
N MET A 186 23.61 14.78 -1.04
CA MET A 186 22.17 14.63 -0.75
C MET A 186 21.60 13.32 -1.28
N MET A 187 22.37 12.52 -1.99
CA MET A 187 21.98 11.22 -2.56
C MET A 187 22.74 10.08 -1.90
N GLN A 188 22.03 8.98 -1.62
CA GLN A 188 22.65 7.69 -1.24
C GLN A 188 22.19 6.61 -2.24
N LYS A 189 23.01 5.56 -2.38
CA LYS A 189 22.61 4.33 -3.08
C LYS A 189 22.36 3.23 -2.06
N TRP A 190 21.31 2.45 -2.29
CA TRP A 190 20.99 1.32 -1.43
C TRP A 190 20.57 0.10 -2.23
N PRO A 191 21.11 -1.10 -1.95
CA PRO A 191 20.73 -2.34 -2.61
C PRO A 191 19.26 -2.68 -2.36
N VAL A 192 18.49 -2.89 -3.42
CA VAL A 192 17.02 -3.08 -3.30
C VAL A 192 16.62 -4.36 -2.58
N ARG A 193 17.46 -5.40 -2.67
CA ARG A 193 17.19 -6.72 -2.05
C ARG A 193 17.54 -6.77 -0.56
N ILE A 194 18.19 -5.75 -0.04
CA ILE A 194 18.58 -5.62 1.38
C ILE A 194 17.68 -4.59 2.04
N SER A 195 16.97 -5.00 3.11
CA SER A 195 16.18 -4.06 3.91
C SER A 195 17.07 -2.99 4.54
N ARG A 196 16.57 -1.77 4.66
CA ARG A 196 17.30 -0.70 5.34
C ARG A 196 17.28 -0.94 6.85
N PRO A 197 18.43 -0.77 7.53
CA PRO A 197 18.54 -1.03 8.96
C PRO A 197 17.75 -0.02 9.79
N TYR A 198 17.38 -0.43 10.98
CA TYR A 198 16.69 0.36 12.01
C TYR A 198 17.22 -0.03 13.41
N ALA A 199 16.96 0.79 14.41
CA ALA A 199 17.42 0.52 15.77
C ALA A 199 16.58 -0.59 16.43
N SER A 200 15.26 -0.48 16.34
CA SER A 200 14.33 -1.50 16.84
C SER A 200 13.00 -1.46 16.08
N LYS A 201 12.24 -2.55 16.15
CA LYS A 201 10.90 -2.66 15.57
C LYS A 201 9.86 -2.76 16.68
N SER A 202 8.82 -1.93 16.58
CA SER A 202 7.76 -1.84 17.58
C SER A 202 6.46 -2.46 17.08
N MET A 203 5.59 -2.85 18.01
CA MET A 203 4.23 -3.25 17.67
C MET A 203 3.43 -2.05 17.15
N PRO A 204 2.66 -2.19 16.07
CA PRO A 204 1.74 -1.15 15.61
C PRO A 204 0.64 -0.88 16.65
N THR A 205 0.44 0.38 17.04
CA THR A 205 -0.53 0.78 18.08
C THR A 205 -1.53 1.84 17.63
N ARG A 206 -1.36 2.36 16.41
CA ARG A 206 -2.26 3.38 15.84
C ARG A 206 -2.90 2.87 14.56
N PRO A 207 -4.21 3.03 14.37
CA PRO A 207 -4.85 2.69 13.11
C PRO A 207 -4.40 3.63 11.99
N MET A 208 -4.41 3.14 10.77
CA MET A 208 -4.35 3.96 9.57
C MET A 208 -5.79 4.31 9.18
N ASN A 209 -6.12 5.59 9.21
CA ASN A 209 -7.42 6.07 8.77
C ASN A 209 -7.49 6.02 7.24
N SER A 210 -8.42 5.26 6.71
CA SER A 210 -8.63 5.13 5.26
C SER A 210 -9.83 5.95 4.76
N GLY A 211 -10.70 6.39 5.68
CA GLY A 211 -11.98 7.00 5.33
C GLY A 211 -13.02 6.01 4.80
N GLN A 212 -12.64 4.73 4.66
CA GLN A 212 -13.54 3.66 4.21
C GLN A 212 -14.15 2.97 5.42
N ARG A 213 -15.49 3.09 5.59
CA ARG A 213 -16.20 2.59 6.78
C ARG A 213 -15.97 1.11 7.06
N ILE A 214 -16.00 0.27 6.03
CA ILE A 214 -15.78 -1.17 6.20
C ILE A 214 -14.36 -1.49 6.67
N ILE A 215 -13.37 -0.76 6.20
CA ILE A 215 -11.97 -0.91 6.60
C ILE A 215 -11.80 -0.39 8.02
N ASP A 216 -12.06 0.89 8.23
CA ASP A 216 -11.75 1.57 9.48
C ASP A 216 -12.48 0.99 10.69
N THR A 217 -13.74 0.54 10.49
CA THR A 217 -14.59 0.04 11.58
C THR A 217 -14.49 -1.47 11.76
N LEU A 218 -14.65 -2.25 10.67
CA LEU A 218 -14.75 -3.70 10.79
C LEU A 218 -13.40 -4.41 10.67
N PHE A 219 -12.54 -3.97 9.74
CA PHE A 219 -11.27 -4.63 9.41
C PHE A 219 -10.11 -3.64 9.36
N PRO A 220 -9.80 -2.95 10.46
CA PRO A 220 -8.78 -1.91 10.48
C PRO A 220 -7.39 -2.45 10.19
N ILE A 221 -6.58 -1.61 9.56
CA ILE A 221 -5.14 -1.81 9.45
C ILE A 221 -4.44 -0.82 10.36
N ALA A 222 -3.38 -1.27 11.01
CA ALA A 222 -2.52 -0.38 11.78
C ALA A 222 -1.45 0.27 10.88
N LYS A 223 -1.03 1.48 11.19
CA LYS A 223 0.17 2.08 10.60
C LYS A 223 1.37 1.19 10.88
N GLY A 224 2.10 0.80 9.85
CA GLY A 224 3.14 -0.22 9.93
C GLY A 224 2.62 -1.66 9.84
N GLY A 225 1.35 -1.84 9.49
CA GLY A 225 0.72 -3.15 9.30
C GLY A 225 0.88 -3.72 7.91
N THR A 226 0.32 -4.90 7.72
CA THR A 226 0.30 -5.62 6.44
C THR A 226 -1.12 -6.04 6.08
N ALA A 227 -1.51 -5.80 4.83
CA ALA A 227 -2.80 -6.19 4.31
C ALA A 227 -2.70 -6.78 2.90
N ALA A 228 -3.64 -7.65 2.58
CA ALA A 228 -3.88 -8.11 1.22
C ALA A 228 -5.31 -7.78 0.79
N VAL A 229 -5.45 -7.45 -0.50
CA VAL A 229 -6.73 -7.20 -1.16
C VAL A 229 -6.90 -8.25 -2.27
N PRO A 230 -7.30 -9.48 -1.92
CA PRO A 230 -7.56 -10.49 -2.94
C PRO A 230 -8.94 -10.30 -3.55
N GLY A 231 -9.01 -10.57 -4.85
CA GLY A 231 -10.29 -10.55 -5.54
C GLY A 231 -10.18 -10.89 -7.02
N PRO A 232 -11.26 -11.38 -7.62
CA PRO A 232 -11.30 -11.65 -9.04
C PRO A 232 -11.13 -10.37 -9.87
N PHE A 233 -10.94 -10.54 -11.17
CA PHE A 233 -10.91 -9.42 -12.10
C PHE A 233 -12.25 -8.64 -12.05
N GLY A 234 -12.16 -7.31 -12.07
CA GLY A 234 -13.34 -6.43 -12.05
C GLY A 234 -14.03 -6.28 -10.68
N SER A 235 -13.46 -6.84 -9.60
CA SER A 235 -14.02 -6.68 -8.24
C SER A 235 -13.68 -5.35 -7.55
N GLY A 236 -12.88 -4.49 -8.20
CA GLY A 236 -12.54 -3.15 -7.68
C GLY A 236 -11.25 -3.08 -6.85
N LYS A 237 -10.28 -4.00 -7.03
CA LYS A 237 -8.99 -3.97 -6.35
C LYS A 237 -8.26 -2.63 -6.50
N THR A 238 -8.09 -2.20 -7.74
CA THR A 238 -7.42 -0.93 -8.08
C THR A 238 -8.16 0.26 -7.48
N VAL A 239 -9.51 0.26 -7.51
CA VAL A 239 -10.31 1.32 -6.90
C VAL A 239 -10.07 1.41 -5.40
N VAL A 240 -10.04 0.28 -4.68
CA VAL A 240 -9.72 0.25 -3.24
C VAL A 240 -8.34 0.84 -2.98
N GLN A 241 -7.34 0.47 -3.77
CA GLN A 241 -5.98 1.00 -3.61
C GLN A 241 -5.89 2.50 -3.93
N HIS A 242 -6.60 2.99 -4.96
CA HIS A 242 -6.67 4.42 -5.26
C HIS A 242 -7.34 5.21 -4.12
N GLN A 243 -8.42 4.68 -3.54
CA GLN A 243 -9.07 5.30 -2.38
C GLN A 243 -8.12 5.35 -1.17
N LEU A 244 -7.36 4.27 -0.92
CA LEU A 244 -6.33 4.27 0.13
C LEU A 244 -5.22 5.28 -0.14
N ALA A 245 -4.75 5.39 -1.39
CA ALA A 245 -3.74 6.37 -1.77
C ALA A 245 -4.23 7.81 -1.55
N LYS A 246 -5.47 8.10 -1.94
CA LYS A 246 -6.07 9.44 -1.84
C LYS A 246 -6.37 9.84 -0.39
N TRP A 247 -6.99 8.94 0.38
CA TRP A 247 -7.63 9.31 1.65
C TRP A 247 -6.88 8.89 2.90
N SER A 248 -5.93 7.94 2.80
CA SER A 248 -5.22 7.49 4.00
C SER A 248 -4.41 8.62 4.67
N ASP A 249 -4.35 8.57 5.98
CA ASP A 249 -3.67 9.56 6.82
C ASP A 249 -2.16 9.32 6.93
N VAL A 250 -1.56 8.67 5.94
CA VAL A 250 -0.11 8.53 5.81
C VAL A 250 0.53 9.80 5.22
N ASP A 251 1.82 9.99 5.46
CA ASP A 251 2.55 11.15 4.94
C ASP A 251 2.92 10.96 3.47
N ILE A 252 3.35 9.76 3.09
CA ILE A 252 3.87 9.44 1.77
C ILE A 252 3.23 8.14 1.25
N VAL A 253 2.92 8.12 -0.04
CA VAL A 253 2.41 6.96 -0.76
C VAL A 253 3.42 6.51 -1.81
N ILE A 254 3.77 5.24 -1.81
CA ILE A 254 4.51 4.58 -2.88
C ILE A 254 3.55 3.63 -3.58
N TYR A 255 3.16 3.96 -4.79
CA TYR A 255 2.27 3.12 -5.61
C TYR A 255 3.08 2.34 -6.63
N ILE A 256 2.93 1.02 -6.62
CA ILE A 256 3.65 0.09 -7.50
C ILE A 256 2.65 -0.61 -8.40
N GLY A 257 2.57 -0.21 -9.67
CA GLY A 257 1.89 -0.94 -10.71
C GLY A 257 2.81 -2.06 -11.22
N CYS A 258 2.62 -3.28 -10.73
CA CYS A 258 3.47 -4.42 -11.04
C CYS A 258 2.78 -5.36 -12.01
N GLY A 259 3.15 -5.30 -13.28
CA GLY A 259 2.66 -6.19 -14.33
C GLY A 259 1.20 -5.97 -14.71
N GLU A 260 0.63 -4.82 -14.38
CA GLU A 260 -0.73 -4.48 -14.75
C GLU A 260 -0.84 -4.16 -16.25
N ARG A 261 -2.06 -4.17 -16.76
CA ARG A 261 -2.31 -3.89 -18.17
C ARG A 261 -1.97 -2.45 -18.49
N GLY A 262 -1.46 -2.20 -19.70
CA GLY A 262 -1.09 -0.86 -20.14
C GLY A 262 -2.22 0.17 -20.04
N ASN A 263 -3.47 -0.21 -20.33
CA ASN A 263 -4.63 0.69 -20.19
C ASN A 263 -4.93 1.03 -18.71
N GLU A 264 -4.91 0.04 -17.80
CA GLU A 264 -5.13 0.28 -16.37
C GLU A 264 -4.02 1.17 -15.79
N MET A 265 -2.77 0.92 -16.18
CA MET A 265 -1.64 1.76 -15.76
C MET A 265 -1.71 3.17 -16.36
N THR A 266 -2.20 3.31 -17.59
CA THR A 266 -2.43 4.63 -18.20
C THR A 266 -3.46 5.42 -17.40
N ASP A 267 -4.55 4.79 -16.98
CA ASP A 267 -5.56 5.44 -16.14
C ASP A 267 -4.93 5.96 -14.84
N VAL A 268 -4.12 5.13 -14.15
CA VAL A 268 -3.38 5.56 -12.96
C VAL A 268 -2.47 6.77 -13.25
N LEU A 269 -1.68 6.70 -14.32
CA LEU A 269 -0.73 7.75 -14.69
C LEU A 269 -1.40 9.06 -15.11
N MET A 270 -2.64 8.99 -15.61
CA MET A 270 -3.43 10.17 -15.97
C MET A 270 -4.22 10.73 -14.79
N GLU A 271 -4.79 9.88 -13.95
CA GLU A 271 -5.63 10.28 -12.82
C GLU A 271 -4.83 10.80 -11.63
N PHE A 272 -3.74 10.13 -11.23
CA PHE A 272 -2.99 10.49 -10.02
C PHE A 272 -2.46 11.93 -10.03
N PRO A 273 -1.92 12.48 -11.12
CA PRO A 273 -1.50 13.89 -11.17
C PRO A 273 -2.64 14.89 -11.00
N GLU A 274 -3.88 14.49 -11.34
CA GLU A 274 -5.06 15.35 -11.24
C GLU A 274 -5.75 15.24 -9.87
N LEU A 275 -5.45 14.17 -9.10
CA LEU A 275 -5.99 14.01 -7.75
C LEU A 275 -5.40 15.04 -6.80
N THR A 276 -6.27 15.56 -5.94
CA THR A 276 -5.88 16.47 -4.86
C THR A 276 -5.89 15.75 -3.53
N ASP A 277 -4.92 16.06 -2.66
CA ASP A 277 -4.91 15.61 -1.27
C ASP A 277 -6.02 16.35 -0.51
N PRO A 278 -7.03 15.64 -0.01
CA PRO A 278 -8.17 16.28 0.66
C PRO A 278 -7.80 16.98 1.97
N ARG A 279 -6.61 16.72 2.52
CA ARG A 279 -6.14 17.34 3.76
C ARG A 279 -5.66 18.77 3.58
N ASN A 280 -5.10 19.10 2.43
CA ASN A 280 -4.47 20.39 2.17
C ASN A 280 -4.81 21.01 0.82
N GLY A 281 -5.57 20.31 -0.05
CA GLY A 281 -5.94 20.77 -1.40
C GLY A 281 -4.80 20.76 -2.42
N GLU A 282 -3.62 20.25 -2.05
CA GLU A 282 -2.46 20.15 -2.92
C GLU A 282 -2.54 18.90 -3.84
N PRO A 283 -1.86 18.89 -4.99
CA PRO A 283 -1.79 17.68 -5.82
C PRO A 283 -1.27 16.47 -5.03
N LEU A 284 -1.96 15.33 -5.13
CA LEU A 284 -1.60 14.10 -4.44
C LEU A 284 -0.16 13.64 -4.78
N MET A 285 0.28 13.92 -6.00
CA MET A 285 1.65 13.61 -6.46
C MET A 285 2.74 14.24 -5.58
N LYS A 286 2.48 15.36 -4.91
CA LYS A 286 3.45 16.00 -4.02
C LYS A 286 3.89 15.14 -2.83
N ARG A 287 3.14 14.10 -2.52
CA ARG A 287 3.48 13.10 -1.50
C ARG A 287 3.52 11.67 -2.05
N THR A 288 3.62 11.51 -3.37
CA THR A 288 3.51 10.20 -4.02
C THR A 288 4.72 9.93 -4.92
N VAL A 289 5.17 8.67 -4.92
CA VAL A 289 6.08 8.12 -5.92
C VAL A 289 5.32 7.02 -6.67
N LEU A 290 5.29 7.10 -7.99
CA LEU A 290 4.70 6.06 -8.84
C LEU A 290 5.80 5.19 -9.44
N ILE A 291 5.60 3.87 -9.40
CA ILE A 291 6.41 2.90 -10.11
C ILE A 291 5.50 2.16 -11.08
N ALA A 292 5.76 2.31 -12.37
CA ALA A 292 4.95 1.76 -13.43
C ALA A 292 5.75 0.68 -14.20
N ASN A 293 5.36 -0.57 -14.01
CA ASN A 293 5.84 -1.69 -14.81
C ASN A 293 4.63 -2.42 -15.40
N THR A 294 4.39 -2.21 -16.69
CA THR A 294 3.28 -2.83 -17.41
C THR A 294 3.58 -4.29 -17.81
N SER A 295 2.54 -5.02 -18.18
CA SER A 295 2.64 -6.46 -18.51
C SER A 295 3.47 -6.75 -19.75
N ASP A 296 3.67 -5.77 -20.63
CA ASP A 296 4.51 -5.83 -21.84
C ASP A 296 5.98 -5.44 -21.58
N MET A 297 6.29 -4.89 -20.41
CA MET A 297 7.67 -4.62 -20.01
C MET A 297 8.41 -5.91 -19.58
N PRO A 298 9.75 -5.89 -19.59
CA PRO A 298 10.55 -7.07 -19.26
C PRO A 298 10.26 -7.66 -17.88
N VAL A 299 10.23 -8.98 -17.81
CA VAL A 299 9.86 -9.75 -16.59
C VAL A 299 10.76 -9.43 -15.41
N ALA A 300 12.07 -9.28 -15.65
CA ALA A 300 13.02 -8.94 -14.59
C ALA A 300 12.75 -7.58 -13.97
N ALA A 301 12.39 -6.57 -14.77
CA ALA A 301 12.01 -5.25 -14.27
C ALA A 301 10.71 -5.31 -13.46
N ARG A 302 9.78 -6.21 -13.84
CA ARG A 302 8.57 -6.49 -13.05
C ARG A 302 8.91 -7.06 -11.69
N GLU A 303 9.80 -8.05 -11.64
CA GLU A 303 10.26 -8.63 -10.36
C GLU A 303 10.96 -7.58 -9.48
N ALA A 304 11.80 -6.73 -10.06
CA ALA A 304 12.53 -5.70 -9.35
C ALA A 304 11.63 -4.58 -8.80
N SER A 305 10.51 -4.27 -9.45
CA SER A 305 9.64 -3.14 -9.12
C SER A 305 9.18 -3.13 -7.65
N ILE A 306 8.88 -4.31 -7.11
CA ILE A 306 8.45 -4.48 -5.71
C ILE A 306 9.58 -4.07 -4.74
N TYR A 307 10.80 -4.50 -5.01
CA TYR A 307 11.95 -4.15 -4.17
C TYR A 307 12.35 -2.69 -4.30
N THR A 308 12.25 -2.13 -5.50
CA THR A 308 12.47 -0.70 -5.73
C THR A 308 11.50 0.14 -4.89
N GLY A 309 10.22 -0.16 -4.94
CA GLY A 309 9.20 0.58 -4.18
C GLY A 309 9.36 0.47 -2.68
N ILE A 310 9.56 -0.74 -2.16
CA ILE A 310 9.69 -0.92 -0.71
C ILE A 310 10.97 -0.29 -0.16
N THR A 311 12.06 -0.26 -0.95
CA THR A 311 13.31 0.40 -0.54
C THR A 311 13.16 1.92 -0.47
N ILE A 312 12.46 2.53 -1.43
CA ILE A 312 12.12 3.95 -1.38
C ILE A 312 11.24 4.25 -0.15
N ALA A 313 10.26 3.40 0.13
CA ALA A 313 9.41 3.55 1.31
C ALA A 313 10.21 3.49 2.62
N GLU A 314 11.15 2.55 2.75
CA GLU A 314 12.02 2.45 3.93
C GLU A 314 12.91 3.70 4.11
N TYR A 315 13.36 4.32 3.02
CA TYR A 315 14.14 5.54 3.09
C TYR A 315 13.34 6.71 3.66
N PHE A 316 12.08 6.89 3.21
CA PHE A 316 11.20 7.90 3.80
C PHE A 316 10.78 7.56 5.23
N ARG A 317 10.57 6.28 5.55
CA ARG A 317 10.40 5.81 6.93
C ARG A 317 11.55 6.25 7.83
N ASP A 318 12.80 6.13 7.35
CA ASP A 318 13.98 6.49 8.11
C ASP A 318 14.05 8.00 8.43
N MET A 319 13.32 8.83 7.69
CA MET A 319 13.12 10.25 8.01
C MET A 319 12.06 10.49 9.11
N GLY A 320 11.37 9.45 9.55
CA GLY A 320 10.31 9.51 10.54
C GLY A 320 8.90 9.70 9.97
N TYR A 321 8.70 9.43 8.68
CA TYR A 321 7.38 9.50 8.03
C TYR A 321 6.61 8.19 8.14
N ASP A 322 5.28 8.29 8.14
CA ASP A 322 4.37 7.18 7.94
C ASP A 322 4.17 6.97 6.42
N VAL A 323 4.61 5.84 5.89
CA VAL A 323 4.60 5.55 4.45
C VAL A 323 3.66 4.38 4.17
N ALA A 324 2.81 4.50 3.15
CA ALA A 324 2.04 3.38 2.62
C ALA A 324 2.65 2.90 1.30
N VAL A 325 2.85 1.60 1.17
CA VAL A 325 3.22 0.92 -0.06
C VAL A 325 2.01 0.18 -0.58
N LEU A 326 1.56 0.54 -1.76
CA LEU A 326 0.42 -0.05 -2.45
C LEU A 326 0.95 -0.81 -3.68
N ALA A 327 0.87 -2.15 -3.66
CA ALA A 327 1.35 -2.99 -4.76
C ALA A 327 0.18 -3.59 -5.55
N ASP A 328 0.04 -3.23 -6.80
CA ASP A 328 -0.98 -3.73 -7.72
C ASP A 328 -0.32 -4.36 -8.97
N SER A 329 -0.17 -5.68 -9.07
CA SER A 329 -0.54 -6.68 -8.08
C SER A 329 0.64 -7.61 -7.73
N THR A 330 0.64 -8.11 -6.51
CA THR A 330 1.66 -9.08 -6.07
C THR A 330 1.55 -10.43 -6.80
N SER A 331 0.38 -10.77 -7.37
CA SER A 331 0.23 -11.95 -8.22
C SER A 331 1.07 -11.86 -9.49
N ARG A 332 1.14 -10.68 -10.11
CA ARG A 332 1.98 -10.46 -11.29
C ARG A 332 3.46 -10.51 -10.98
N TRP A 333 3.84 -10.08 -9.78
CA TRP A 333 5.18 -10.29 -9.26
C TRP A 333 5.51 -11.78 -9.09
N ALA A 334 4.60 -12.55 -8.51
CA ALA A 334 4.77 -14.01 -8.37
C ALA A 334 4.86 -14.71 -9.73
N GLU A 335 4.07 -14.29 -10.73
CA GLU A 335 4.19 -14.77 -12.11
C GLU A 335 5.58 -14.48 -12.70
N ALA A 336 6.15 -13.30 -12.42
CA ALA A 336 7.52 -12.99 -12.84
C ALA A 336 8.55 -13.94 -12.19
N LEU A 337 8.40 -14.24 -10.90
CA LEU A 337 9.24 -15.22 -10.21
C LEU A 337 9.12 -16.61 -10.83
N ARG A 338 7.91 -17.04 -11.19
CA ARG A 338 7.67 -18.33 -11.87
C ARG A 338 8.34 -18.38 -13.24
N GLU A 339 8.24 -17.32 -14.02
CA GLU A 339 8.85 -17.26 -15.34
C GLU A 339 10.38 -17.28 -15.26
N MET A 340 10.97 -16.53 -14.32
CA MET A 340 12.42 -16.51 -14.10
C MET A 340 12.94 -17.87 -13.65
N SER A 341 12.29 -18.48 -12.66
CA SER A 341 12.63 -19.82 -12.16
C SER A 341 12.56 -20.89 -13.27
N GLY A 342 11.52 -20.84 -14.11
CA GLY A 342 11.39 -21.73 -15.26
C GLY A 342 12.53 -21.57 -16.29
N ARG A 343 13.00 -20.36 -16.53
CA ARG A 343 14.13 -20.08 -17.44
C ARG A 343 15.48 -20.53 -16.86
N LEU A 344 15.61 -20.49 -15.52
CA LEU A 344 16.78 -21.00 -14.81
C LEU A 344 16.76 -22.54 -14.69
N GLU A 345 15.72 -23.19 -15.20
CA GLU A 345 15.53 -24.65 -15.10
C GLU A 345 15.51 -25.14 -13.64
N GLU A 346 15.05 -24.30 -12.72
CA GLU A 346 14.86 -24.66 -11.31
C GLU A 346 13.72 -25.66 -11.15
N MET A 347 13.82 -26.53 -10.15
CA MET A 347 12.76 -27.50 -9.87
C MET A 347 11.46 -26.76 -9.48
N PRO A 348 10.37 -26.92 -10.24
CA PRO A 348 9.11 -26.26 -9.94
C PRO A 348 8.46 -26.82 -8.69
N GLY A 349 7.87 -25.95 -7.89
CA GLY A 349 6.96 -26.30 -6.80
C GLY A 349 5.51 -26.38 -7.28
N GLU A 350 4.58 -26.10 -6.37
CA GLU A 350 3.14 -26.13 -6.62
C GLU A 350 2.75 -25.17 -7.76
N GLU A 351 1.93 -25.61 -8.70
CA GLU A 351 1.49 -24.88 -9.90
C GLU A 351 2.63 -24.24 -10.73
N GLY A 352 3.84 -24.79 -10.65
CA GLY A 352 5.00 -24.29 -11.37
C GLY A 352 5.68 -23.07 -10.77
N TYR A 353 5.25 -22.64 -9.58
CA TYR A 353 5.95 -21.57 -8.83
C TYR A 353 7.25 -22.09 -8.22
N PRO A 354 8.24 -21.21 -7.99
CA PRO A 354 9.46 -21.63 -7.31
C PRO A 354 9.18 -22.02 -5.86
N ALA A 355 9.91 -22.99 -5.33
CA ALA A 355 9.77 -23.46 -3.94
C ALA A 355 9.95 -22.33 -2.89
N TYR A 356 10.66 -21.28 -3.26
CA TYR A 356 10.91 -20.12 -2.40
C TYR A 356 9.86 -19.00 -2.50
N LEU A 357 8.74 -19.21 -3.21
CA LEU A 357 7.68 -18.19 -3.38
C LEU A 357 7.23 -17.61 -2.03
N ALA A 358 6.86 -18.47 -1.09
CA ALA A 358 6.37 -18.04 0.21
C ALA A 358 7.42 -17.21 0.98
N SER A 359 8.70 -17.58 0.92
CA SER A 359 9.76 -16.83 1.58
C SER A 359 10.01 -15.47 0.92
N ARG A 360 9.86 -15.34 -0.39
CA ARG A 360 9.96 -14.04 -1.08
C ARG A 360 8.81 -13.11 -0.71
N ILE A 361 7.58 -13.64 -0.65
CA ILE A 361 6.41 -12.88 -0.20
C ILE A 361 6.61 -12.44 1.27
N ALA A 362 7.09 -13.32 2.14
CA ALA A 362 7.39 -13.00 3.53
C ALA A 362 8.44 -11.89 3.63
N GLN A 363 9.54 -11.97 2.90
CA GLN A 363 10.59 -10.94 2.87
C GLN A 363 10.07 -9.56 2.48
N PHE A 364 9.13 -9.49 1.54
CA PHE A 364 8.49 -8.23 1.17
C PHE A 364 7.67 -7.66 2.33
N TYR A 365 6.74 -8.43 2.89
CA TYR A 365 5.85 -7.96 3.95
C TYR A 365 6.57 -7.75 5.29
N GLU A 366 7.67 -8.46 5.56
CA GLU A 366 8.49 -8.26 6.76
C GLU A 366 9.21 -6.90 6.79
N ARG A 367 9.37 -6.26 5.63
CA ARG A 367 9.92 -4.89 5.54
C ARG A 367 8.93 -3.83 6.04
N ALA A 368 7.64 -4.15 6.12
CA ALA A 368 6.65 -3.31 6.79
C ALA A 368 6.82 -3.34 8.31
N GLY A 369 6.46 -2.27 8.97
CA GLY A 369 6.48 -2.18 10.43
C GLY A 369 6.62 -0.76 10.92
N VAL A 370 6.49 -0.58 12.22
CA VAL A 370 6.84 0.64 12.96
C VAL A 370 8.23 0.45 13.50
N VAL A 371 9.13 1.38 13.22
CA VAL A 371 10.52 1.29 13.65
C VAL A 371 10.97 2.56 14.39
N GLU A 372 11.88 2.34 15.34
CA GLU A 372 12.77 3.39 15.83
C GLU A 372 13.88 3.51 14.79
N CYS A 373 14.02 4.67 14.19
CA CYS A 373 15.00 4.91 13.14
C CYS A 373 16.43 4.88 13.69
N LEU A 374 17.41 4.67 12.81
CA LEU A 374 18.80 4.90 13.17
C LEU A 374 19.04 6.39 13.41
N GLY A 375 20.08 6.70 14.16
CA GLY A 375 20.46 8.05 14.53
C GLY A 375 20.44 8.27 16.03
N SER A 376 20.91 9.43 16.45
CA SER A 376 20.98 9.84 17.86
C SER A 376 19.69 10.50 18.35
N ASP A 377 18.77 10.84 17.46
CA ASP A 377 17.46 11.40 17.77
C ASP A 377 16.39 10.29 17.88
N GLU A 378 15.38 10.53 18.72
CA GLU A 378 14.26 9.61 18.90
C GLU A 378 13.23 9.79 17.75
N ARG A 379 13.52 9.21 16.58
CA ARG A 379 12.67 9.25 15.41
C ARG A 379 11.93 7.93 15.21
N ARG A 380 10.63 8.00 15.02
CA ARG A 380 9.77 6.88 14.62
C ARG A 380 9.26 7.08 13.21
N GLY A 381 9.30 6.02 12.43
CA GLY A 381 8.65 5.95 11.12
C GLY A 381 7.95 4.62 10.94
N SER A 382 7.06 4.56 9.94
CA SER A 382 6.36 3.32 9.63
C SER A 382 6.28 3.07 8.13
N VAL A 383 6.25 1.79 7.75
CA VAL A 383 5.89 1.32 6.42
C VAL A 383 4.70 0.38 6.54
N THR A 384 3.59 0.76 5.95
CA THR A 384 2.38 -0.07 5.82
C THR A 384 2.39 -0.68 4.43
N ALA A 385 2.35 -2.00 4.30
CA ALA A 385 2.37 -2.70 3.02
C ALA A 385 1.00 -3.30 2.70
N ILE A 386 0.43 -2.92 1.56
CA ILE A 386 -0.88 -3.37 1.09
C ILE A 386 -0.71 -3.92 -0.33
N GLY A 387 -0.91 -5.22 -0.50
CA GLY A 387 -0.77 -5.89 -1.79
C GLY A 387 -2.12 -6.35 -2.35
N ALA A 388 -2.41 -6.00 -3.60
CA ALA A 388 -3.51 -6.63 -4.32
C ALA A 388 -3.11 -8.04 -4.77
N VAL A 389 -4.03 -8.97 -4.65
CA VAL A 389 -3.86 -10.35 -5.12
C VAL A 389 -4.96 -10.65 -6.13
N SER A 390 -4.57 -11.22 -7.27
CA SER A 390 -5.47 -11.52 -8.38
C SER A 390 -5.55 -13.03 -8.61
N PRO A 391 -6.27 -13.78 -7.76
CA PRO A 391 -6.35 -15.23 -7.90
C PRO A 391 -7.06 -15.59 -9.21
N PRO A 392 -6.51 -16.52 -10.01
CA PRO A 392 -7.16 -17.00 -11.23
C PRO A 392 -8.56 -17.56 -10.93
N GLY A 393 -9.56 -17.11 -11.67
CA GLY A 393 -10.95 -17.55 -11.46
C GLY A 393 -11.56 -17.14 -10.10
N GLY A 394 -10.87 -16.34 -9.30
CA GLY A 394 -11.29 -15.98 -7.93
C GLY A 394 -10.99 -17.05 -6.88
N ASP A 395 -10.22 -18.07 -7.23
CA ASP A 395 -9.87 -19.18 -6.34
C ASP A 395 -8.73 -18.79 -5.40
N ILE A 396 -9.06 -18.50 -4.14
CA ILE A 396 -8.09 -18.14 -3.10
C ILE A 396 -7.27 -19.34 -2.57
N SER A 397 -7.52 -20.57 -3.05
CA SER A 397 -6.72 -21.74 -2.69
C SER A 397 -5.42 -21.85 -3.48
N GLU A 398 -5.21 -20.99 -4.50
CA GLU A 398 -3.98 -20.97 -5.29
C GLU A 398 -2.74 -20.56 -4.46
N PRO A 399 -1.51 -20.96 -4.87
CA PRO A 399 -0.31 -20.82 -4.03
C PRO A 399 0.02 -19.40 -3.59
N VAL A 400 -0.20 -18.38 -4.43
CA VAL A 400 0.14 -16.98 -4.10
C VAL A 400 -0.81 -16.45 -3.03
N SER A 401 -2.11 -16.68 -3.19
CA SER A 401 -3.12 -16.30 -2.18
C SER A 401 -2.88 -16.99 -0.86
N GLN A 402 -2.64 -18.31 -0.89
CA GLN A 402 -2.36 -19.10 0.32
C GLN A 402 -1.09 -18.63 1.03
N ALA A 403 0.00 -18.39 0.30
CA ALA A 403 1.22 -17.86 0.88
C ALA A 403 1.01 -16.47 1.49
N THR A 404 0.28 -15.59 0.78
CA THR A 404 -0.02 -14.24 1.24
C THR A 404 -0.86 -14.25 2.51
N MET A 405 -1.94 -15.06 2.56
CA MET A 405 -2.83 -15.17 3.73
C MET A 405 -2.11 -15.61 5.00
N ARG A 406 -1.05 -16.44 4.89
CA ARG A 406 -0.26 -16.87 6.04
C ARG A 406 0.67 -15.81 6.60
N ILE A 407 0.95 -14.76 5.82
CA ILE A 407 1.95 -13.75 6.13
C ILE A 407 1.31 -12.44 6.56
N VAL A 408 0.29 -11.96 5.82
CA VAL A 408 -0.38 -10.71 6.13
C VAL A 408 -1.28 -10.83 7.36
N LYS A 409 -1.45 -9.72 8.06
CA LYS A 409 -2.37 -9.66 9.21
C LYS A 409 -3.80 -9.35 8.79
N VAL A 410 -3.98 -8.50 7.79
CA VAL A 410 -5.30 -8.06 7.33
C VAL A 410 -5.61 -8.65 5.97
N PHE A 411 -6.85 -9.10 5.79
CA PHE A 411 -7.31 -9.70 4.55
C PHE A 411 -8.67 -9.09 4.19
N TRP A 412 -8.72 -8.28 3.13
CA TRP A 412 -9.93 -7.66 2.60
C TRP A 412 -10.37 -8.40 1.35
N ALA A 413 -11.13 -9.47 1.54
CA ALA A 413 -11.61 -10.31 0.45
C ALA A 413 -12.65 -9.59 -0.40
N LEU A 414 -12.35 -9.32 -1.66
CA LEU A 414 -13.30 -8.76 -2.60
C LEU A 414 -14.18 -9.86 -3.20
N ASP A 415 -15.47 -9.58 -3.26
CA ASP A 415 -16.49 -10.49 -3.72
C ASP A 415 -17.12 -9.98 -5.03
N SER A 416 -17.12 -10.82 -6.06
CA SER A 416 -17.72 -10.48 -7.35
C SER A 416 -19.24 -10.30 -7.27
N SER A 417 -19.92 -11.01 -6.38
CA SER A 417 -21.38 -10.87 -6.20
C SER A 417 -21.75 -9.49 -5.67
N LEU A 418 -20.97 -8.95 -4.74
CA LEU A 418 -21.10 -7.58 -4.24
C LEU A 418 -20.81 -6.56 -5.33
N ALA A 419 -19.76 -6.80 -6.13
CA ALA A 419 -19.41 -5.93 -7.26
C ALA A 419 -20.53 -5.91 -8.33
N TYR A 420 -21.10 -7.07 -8.68
CA TYR A 420 -22.24 -7.16 -9.59
C TYR A 420 -23.49 -6.47 -9.04
N ALA A 421 -23.70 -6.54 -7.72
CA ALA A 421 -24.77 -5.81 -7.05
C ALA A 421 -24.48 -4.30 -6.90
N ARG A 422 -23.35 -3.82 -7.41
CA ARG A 422 -22.86 -2.43 -7.27
C ARG A 422 -22.68 -1.99 -5.81
N HIS A 423 -22.40 -2.93 -4.93
CA HIS A 423 -22.03 -2.66 -3.56
C HIS A 423 -20.50 -2.45 -3.49
N PHE A 424 -20.06 -1.22 -3.30
CA PHE A 424 -18.65 -0.87 -3.19
C PHE A 424 -18.38 -0.16 -1.85
N PRO A 425 -17.19 -0.35 -1.26
CA PRO A 425 -16.18 -1.35 -1.62
C PRO A 425 -16.76 -2.77 -1.56
N ALA A 426 -16.40 -3.61 -2.54
CA ALA A 426 -16.94 -4.98 -2.63
C ALA A 426 -16.24 -5.95 -1.64
N ILE A 427 -15.86 -5.46 -0.48
CA ILE A 427 -15.21 -6.23 0.60
C ILE A 427 -16.26 -7.07 1.31
N ASN A 428 -16.07 -8.38 1.29
CA ASN A 428 -16.98 -9.32 1.94
C ASN A 428 -16.69 -9.36 3.45
N TRP A 429 -17.66 -8.97 4.27
CA TRP A 429 -17.55 -8.90 5.72
C TRP A 429 -17.56 -10.26 6.43
N LEU A 430 -17.97 -11.34 5.74
CA LEU A 430 -17.98 -12.69 6.30
C LEU A 430 -16.64 -13.41 6.12
N THR A 431 -15.88 -13.05 5.08
CA THR A 431 -14.61 -13.70 4.72
C THR A 431 -13.38 -12.87 5.03
N SER A 432 -13.55 -11.56 5.22
CA SER A 432 -12.47 -10.66 5.60
C SER A 432 -12.15 -10.73 7.09
N TYR A 433 -10.91 -10.40 7.45
CA TYR A 433 -10.49 -10.38 8.86
C TYR A 433 -9.37 -9.37 9.11
N SER A 434 -9.25 -8.94 10.37
CA SER A 434 -8.15 -8.11 10.87
C SER A 434 -7.88 -8.40 12.34
N PRO A 435 -6.80 -9.12 12.67
CA PRO A 435 -6.34 -9.29 14.06
C PRO A 435 -5.90 -7.98 14.73
N TYR A 436 -5.74 -6.89 13.97
CA TYR A 436 -5.43 -5.58 14.57
C TYR A 436 -6.57 -5.02 15.41
N VAL A 437 -7.79 -5.53 15.28
CA VAL A 437 -8.93 -5.09 16.11
C VAL A 437 -8.57 -5.13 17.59
N ASP A 438 -8.00 -6.24 18.06
CA ASP A 438 -7.61 -6.40 19.47
C ASP A 438 -6.45 -5.47 19.86
N THR A 439 -5.46 -5.35 18.97
CA THR A 439 -4.28 -4.50 19.20
C THR A 439 -4.63 -3.02 19.26
N LEU A 440 -5.59 -2.59 18.43
CA LEU A 440 -6.03 -1.20 18.32
C LEU A 440 -7.17 -0.86 19.29
N ALA A 441 -7.76 -1.83 19.98
CA ALA A 441 -8.88 -1.62 20.90
C ALA A 441 -8.59 -0.56 21.97
N LYS A 442 -7.35 -0.53 22.48
CA LYS A 442 -6.94 0.51 23.44
C LYS A 442 -7.04 1.89 22.83
N TRP A 443 -6.53 2.09 21.61
CA TRP A 443 -6.59 3.37 20.91
C TRP A 443 -8.05 3.81 20.67
N TYR A 444 -8.90 2.91 20.17
CA TYR A 444 -10.33 3.22 19.95
C TYR A 444 -11.05 3.59 21.26
N ASN A 445 -10.78 2.86 22.33
CA ASN A 445 -11.38 3.14 23.65
C ASN A 445 -10.92 4.49 24.23
N GLU A 446 -9.68 4.88 24.00
CA GLU A 446 -9.15 6.17 24.42
C GLU A 446 -9.74 7.34 23.62
N GLN A 447 -10.03 7.14 22.32
CA GLN A 447 -10.56 8.19 21.44
C GLN A 447 -12.09 8.30 21.49
N PHE A 448 -12.83 7.19 21.55
CA PHE A 448 -14.29 7.14 21.38
C PHE A 448 -15.01 6.50 22.56
N GLY A 449 -14.29 6.03 23.56
CA GLY A 449 -14.86 5.24 24.65
C GLY A 449 -15.13 3.77 24.27
N PRO A 450 -15.47 2.94 25.28
CA PRO A 450 -15.68 1.49 25.09
C PRO A 450 -16.87 1.16 24.18
N GLU A 451 -17.78 2.09 23.98
CA GLU A 451 -18.97 1.94 23.14
C GLU A 451 -18.60 1.67 21.67
N TYR A 452 -17.47 2.19 21.20
CA TYR A 452 -17.01 1.97 19.82
C TYR A 452 -16.84 0.46 19.53
N MET A 453 -16.09 -0.24 20.37
CA MET A 453 -15.83 -1.67 20.17
C MET A 453 -17.09 -2.51 20.38
N ILE A 454 -17.92 -2.16 21.34
CA ILE A 454 -19.22 -2.83 21.58
C ILE A 454 -20.12 -2.71 20.35
N ASN A 455 -20.22 -1.52 19.76
CA ASN A 455 -21.05 -1.30 18.57
C ASN A 455 -20.50 -2.03 17.35
N ARG A 456 -19.18 -2.03 17.17
CA ARG A 456 -18.53 -2.81 16.12
C ARG A 456 -18.90 -4.30 16.23
N ASP A 457 -18.77 -4.87 17.42
CA ASP A 457 -19.05 -6.29 17.64
C ASP A 457 -20.53 -6.63 17.44
N LYS A 458 -21.44 -5.73 17.86
CA LYS A 458 -22.88 -5.87 17.56
C LYS A 458 -23.15 -5.84 16.07
N ALA A 459 -22.56 -4.90 15.32
CA ALA A 459 -22.73 -4.81 13.88
C ALA A 459 -22.25 -6.08 13.18
N MET A 460 -21.09 -6.60 13.56
CA MET A 460 -20.57 -7.86 13.03
C MET A 460 -21.48 -9.04 13.34
N HIS A 461 -22.01 -9.13 14.57
CA HIS A 461 -22.94 -10.18 14.97
C HIS A 461 -24.23 -10.14 14.14
N ILE A 462 -24.84 -8.97 13.96
CA ILE A 462 -26.05 -8.79 13.15
C ILE A 462 -25.81 -9.22 11.69
N LEU A 463 -24.65 -8.88 11.10
CA LEU A 463 -24.29 -9.28 9.74
C LEU A 463 -24.06 -10.80 9.60
N GLN A 464 -23.53 -11.44 10.65
CA GLN A 464 -23.37 -12.89 10.68
C GLN A 464 -24.71 -13.61 10.84
N GLU A 465 -25.56 -13.14 11.76
CA GLU A 465 -26.91 -13.67 11.99
C GLU A 465 -27.78 -13.52 10.73
N GLU A 466 -27.68 -12.39 10.01
CA GLU A 466 -28.37 -12.22 8.72
C GLU A 466 -28.03 -13.33 7.73
N ASN A 467 -26.76 -13.72 7.63
CA ASN A 467 -26.35 -14.78 6.71
C ASN A 467 -27.05 -16.13 7.04
N GLU A 468 -27.18 -16.46 8.33
CA GLU A 468 -27.90 -17.65 8.78
C GLU A 468 -29.40 -17.56 8.48
N LEU A 469 -29.99 -16.39 8.76
CA LEU A 469 -31.40 -16.14 8.48
C LEU A 469 -31.71 -16.15 6.97
N GLN A 470 -30.79 -15.69 6.13
CA GLN A 470 -30.95 -15.76 4.67
C GLN A 470 -31.07 -17.20 4.15
N GLU A 471 -30.33 -18.15 4.74
CA GLU A 471 -30.47 -19.58 4.40
C GLU A 471 -31.88 -20.10 4.77
N ILE A 472 -32.42 -19.69 5.92
CA ILE A 472 -33.78 -20.04 6.33
C ILE A 472 -34.79 -19.44 5.35
N VAL A 473 -34.66 -18.16 5.00
CA VAL A 473 -35.52 -17.48 4.04
C VAL A 473 -35.51 -18.17 2.67
N ARG A 474 -34.33 -18.62 2.23
CA ARG A 474 -34.19 -19.32 0.94
C ARG A 474 -34.92 -20.66 0.92
N LEU A 475 -34.98 -21.36 2.06
CA LEU A 475 -35.59 -22.69 2.18
C LEU A 475 -37.09 -22.63 2.42
N VAL A 476 -37.58 -21.73 3.28
CA VAL A 476 -38.97 -21.74 3.78
C VAL A 476 -39.71 -20.41 3.61
N GLY A 477 -39.05 -19.38 3.10
CA GLY A 477 -39.63 -18.06 2.86
C GLY A 477 -39.55 -17.11 4.07
N GLN A 478 -39.76 -15.82 3.83
CA GLN A 478 -39.66 -14.76 4.86
C GLN A 478 -40.73 -14.88 5.95
N ASP A 479 -41.87 -15.48 5.63
CA ASP A 479 -43.02 -15.63 6.56
C ASP A 479 -42.71 -16.59 7.73
N ALA A 480 -41.66 -17.41 7.60
CA ALA A 480 -41.20 -18.28 8.66
C ALA A 480 -40.39 -17.57 9.76
N LEU A 481 -39.95 -16.35 9.49
CA LEU A 481 -39.13 -15.59 10.45
C LEU A 481 -39.99 -14.96 11.55
N SER A 482 -39.47 -15.00 12.78
CA SER A 482 -40.05 -14.25 13.91
C SER A 482 -39.97 -12.72 13.67
N PRO A 483 -40.76 -11.90 14.34
CA PRO A 483 -40.62 -10.44 14.27
C PRO A 483 -39.20 -9.95 14.65
N ALA A 484 -38.55 -10.59 15.62
CA ALA A 484 -37.20 -10.27 16.02
C ALA A 484 -36.19 -10.58 14.90
N ASP A 485 -36.31 -11.74 14.24
CA ASP A 485 -35.44 -12.12 13.11
C ASP A 485 -35.62 -11.20 11.91
N ARG A 486 -36.87 -10.77 11.64
CA ARG A 486 -37.12 -9.79 10.59
C ARG A 486 -36.52 -8.43 10.88
N LEU A 487 -36.49 -8.01 12.16
CA LEU A 487 -35.79 -6.79 12.58
C LEU A 487 -34.28 -6.94 12.41
N THR A 488 -33.70 -8.09 12.77
CA THR A 488 -32.27 -8.40 12.48
C THR A 488 -31.97 -8.26 10.99
N MET A 489 -32.79 -8.85 10.12
CA MET A 489 -32.65 -8.73 8.65
C MET A 489 -32.70 -7.28 8.17
N GLU A 490 -33.63 -6.49 8.72
CA GLU A 490 -33.77 -5.08 8.37
C GLU A 490 -32.59 -4.23 8.84
N THR A 491 -32.13 -4.45 10.07
CA THR A 491 -30.94 -3.76 10.61
C THR A 491 -29.69 -4.14 9.83
N ALA A 492 -29.52 -5.41 9.48
CA ALA A 492 -28.41 -5.87 8.65
C ALA A 492 -28.44 -5.22 7.25
N LYS A 493 -29.63 -5.07 6.65
CA LYS A 493 -29.80 -4.33 5.41
C LYS A 493 -29.33 -2.87 5.54
N MET A 494 -29.73 -2.18 6.61
CA MET A 494 -29.28 -0.81 6.89
C MET A 494 -27.76 -0.76 7.07
N LEU A 495 -27.17 -1.71 7.79
CA LEU A 495 -25.71 -1.79 7.92
C LEU A 495 -25.02 -1.96 6.56
N ARG A 496 -25.52 -2.82 5.70
CA ARG A 496 -24.93 -3.04 4.37
C ARG A 496 -25.09 -1.84 3.44
N GLU A 497 -26.31 -1.31 3.32
CA GLU A 497 -26.65 -0.29 2.31
C GLU A 497 -26.35 1.13 2.80
N ASP A 498 -26.59 1.43 4.07
CA ASP A 498 -26.51 2.78 4.62
C ASP A 498 -25.18 3.05 5.32
N PHE A 499 -24.47 2.02 5.78
CA PHE A 499 -23.19 2.15 6.44
C PHE A 499 -22.01 1.63 5.60
N LEU A 500 -22.01 0.35 5.18
CA LEU A 500 -20.85 -0.26 4.51
C LEU A 500 -20.67 0.20 3.07
N GLN A 501 -21.76 0.41 2.34
CA GLN A 501 -21.71 0.88 0.96
C GLN A 501 -21.27 2.34 0.91
N GLN A 502 -20.19 2.62 0.17
CA GLN A 502 -19.66 3.97 -0.08
C GLN A 502 -19.52 4.23 -1.57
N ASN A 503 -19.84 5.46 -1.99
CA ASN A 503 -19.66 5.89 -3.36
C ASN A 503 -18.33 6.66 -3.49
N ALA A 504 -17.36 6.06 -4.15
CA ALA A 504 -16.03 6.64 -4.37
C ALA A 504 -16.04 7.92 -5.26
N PHE A 505 -17.13 8.17 -5.98
CA PHE A 505 -17.29 9.31 -6.90
C PHE A 505 -18.02 10.50 -6.27
N VAL A 506 -18.40 10.41 -5.02
CA VAL A 506 -19.06 11.48 -4.26
C VAL A 506 -18.23 11.78 -3.03
N ASP A 507 -17.63 12.96 -2.98
CA ASP A 507 -16.62 13.30 -1.95
C ASP A 507 -17.17 13.20 -0.52
N GLU A 508 -18.43 13.54 -0.28
CA GLU A 508 -19.10 13.44 1.03
C GLU A 508 -19.24 11.99 1.53
N ASP A 509 -19.27 11.02 0.62
CA ASP A 509 -19.38 9.59 0.93
C ASP A 509 -18.06 8.83 0.72
N ALA A 510 -17.19 9.29 -0.19
CA ALA A 510 -15.90 8.65 -0.49
C ALA A 510 -14.97 8.62 0.73
N TYR A 511 -15.04 9.63 1.59
CA TYR A 511 -14.33 9.72 2.85
C TYR A 511 -15.27 9.93 4.03
N SER A 512 -15.12 9.13 5.06
CA SER A 512 -15.85 9.29 6.32
C SER A 512 -14.86 9.34 7.48
N SER A 513 -14.93 10.41 8.30
CA SER A 513 -14.10 10.51 9.51
C SER A 513 -14.54 9.47 10.56
N TYR A 514 -13.65 9.08 11.46
CA TYR A 514 -13.96 8.13 12.54
C TYR A 514 -15.20 8.56 13.35
N ASP A 515 -15.31 9.86 13.71
CA ASP A 515 -16.47 10.37 14.41
C ASP A 515 -17.77 10.16 13.63
N LYS A 516 -17.77 10.49 12.34
CA LYS A 516 -18.93 10.30 11.45
C LYS A 516 -19.30 8.83 11.33
N GLN A 517 -18.29 7.96 11.18
CA GLN A 517 -18.50 6.50 11.12
C GLN A 517 -19.13 5.98 12.42
N PHE A 518 -18.58 6.37 13.56
CA PHE A 518 -19.08 5.96 14.87
C PHE A 518 -20.52 6.39 15.11
N GLU A 519 -20.83 7.65 14.85
CA GLU A 519 -22.17 8.19 15.05
C GLU A 519 -23.20 7.55 14.09
N LEU A 520 -22.85 7.30 12.83
CA LEU A 520 -23.73 6.65 11.88
C LEU A 520 -24.04 5.20 12.27
N MET A 521 -23.02 4.44 12.66
CA MET A 521 -23.21 3.07 13.14
C MET A 521 -24.04 3.04 14.41
N ARG A 522 -23.75 3.93 15.38
CA ARG A 522 -24.51 4.07 16.62
C ARG A 522 -25.99 4.37 16.34
N MET A 523 -26.28 5.23 15.38
CA MET A 523 -27.66 5.55 14.98
C MET A 523 -28.42 4.33 14.46
N ILE A 524 -27.80 3.52 13.59
CA ILE A 524 -28.40 2.29 13.07
C ILE A 524 -28.62 1.27 14.20
N LEU A 525 -27.65 1.08 15.08
CA LEU A 525 -27.77 0.16 16.21
C LEU A 525 -28.78 0.65 17.28
N THR A 526 -28.99 1.97 17.39
CA THR A 526 -30.05 2.54 18.24
C THR A 526 -31.43 2.21 17.65
N PHE A 527 -31.60 2.25 16.32
CA PHE A 527 -32.84 1.79 15.67
C PHE A 527 -33.12 0.31 16.01
N ASP A 528 -32.12 -0.56 15.95
CA ASP A 528 -32.26 -1.97 16.32
C ASP A 528 -32.73 -2.13 17.79
N ALA A 529 -32.06 -1.43 18.71
CA ALA A 529 -32.36 -1.53 20.14
C ALA A 529 -33.78 -1.04 20.46
N LEU A 530 -34.15 0.12 19.95
CA LEU A 530 -35.50 0.68 20.14
C LEU A 530 -36.57 -0.16 19.43
N GLY A 531 -36.27 -0.70 18.25
CA GLY A 531 -37.14 -1.60 17.52
C GLY A 531 -37.43 -2.90 18.28
N ARG A 532 -36.42 -3.50 18.90
CA ARG A 532 -36.59 -4.71 19.74
C ARG A 532 -37.46 -4.42 20.96
N ASP A 533 -37.24 -3.29 21.62
CA ASP A 533 -38.07 -2.87 22.73
C ASP A 533 -39.53 -2.63 22.31
N ALA A 534 -39.76 -1.96 21.17
CA ALA A 534 -41.07 -1.71 20.60
C ALA A 534 -41.82 -3.01 20.26
N LEU A 535 -41.15 -3.95 19.57
CA LEU A 535 -41.73 -5.25 19.25
C LEU A 535 -42.04 -6.06 20.51
N GLY A 536 -41.20 -5.97 21.54
CA GLY A 536 -41.48 -6.58 22.86
C GLY A 536 -42.71 -6.00 23.58
N LYS A 537 -43.09 -4.77 23.26
CA LYS A 537 -44.28 -4.08 23.75
C LYS A 537 -45.51 -4.26 22.80
N GLY A 538 -45.38 -5.07 21.77
CA GLY A 538 -46.50 -5.38 20.85
C GLY A 538 -46.68 -4.39 19.69
N ALA A 539 -45.69 -3.54 19.41
CA ALA A 539 -45.78 -2.62 18.29
C ALA A 539 -45.90 -3.32 16.93
N ASP A 540 -46.65 -2.72 16.00
CA ASP A 540 -46.78 -3.27 14.64
C ASP A 540 -45.48 -3.14 13.86
N MET A 541 -44.97 -4.26 13.40
CA MET A 541 -43.71 -4.35 12.66
C MET A 541 -43.71 -3.55 11.35
N LYS A 542 -44.85 -3.51 10.62
CA LYS A 542 -44.94 -2.75 9.36
C LYS A 542 -44.87 -1.26 9.61
N ALA A 543 -45.51 -0.79 10.67
CA ALA A 543 -45.46 0.60 11.10
C ALA A 543 -44.03 0.96 11.52
N LEU A 544 -43.34 0.10 12.29
CA LEU A 544 -41.96 0.27 12.69
C LEU A 544 -41.00 0.41 11.50
N PHE A 545 -41.18 -0.42 10.46
CA PHE A 545 -40.30 -0.38 9.28
C PHE A 545 -40.62 0.78 8.32
N SER A 546 -41.73 1.48 8.53
CA SER A 546 -42.18 2.59 7.70
C SER A 546 -41.95 3.97 8.33
N ILE A 547 -41.24 4.07 9.46
CA ILE A 547 -40.97 5.36 10.11
C ILE A 547 -40.11 6.26 9.20
N GLY A 548 -40.44 7.56 9.19
CA GLY A 548 -39.72 8.54 8.35
C GLY A 548 -38.25 8.70 8.70
N ALA A 549 -37.89 8.52 9.97
CA ALA A 549 -36.51 8.56 10.43
C ALA A 549 -35.62 7.55 9.71
N LYS A 550 -36.13 6.37 9.36
CA LYS A 550 -35.38 5.33 8.63
C LYS A 550 -34.94 5.78 7.24
N GLU A 551 -35.80 6.48 6.49
CA GLU A 551 -35.43 7.06 5.18
C GLU A 551 -34.32 8.10 5.33
N ARG A 552 -34.35 8.91 6.41
CA ARG A 552 -33.31 9.89 6.71
C ARG A 552 -31.99 9.21 7.08
N ILE A 553 -32.01 8.09 7.82
CA ILE A 553 -30.82 7.29 8.13
C ILE A 553 -30.13 6.84 6.82
N GLY A 554 -30.89 6.35 5.84
CA GLY A 554 -30.36 5.94 4.54
C GLY A 554 -29.64 7.05 3.77
N ARG A 555 -29.99 8.30 4.02
CA ARG A 555 -29.34 9.47 3.41
C ARG A 555 -28.23 10.08 4.27
N ALA A 556 -28.14 9.72 5.55
CA ALA A 556 -27.25 10.33 6.53
C ALA A 556 -25.77 10.23 6.17
N LYS A 557 -25.37 9.19 5.43
CA LYS A 557 -23.98 9.03 4.95
C LYS A 557 -23.50 10.17 4.06
N MET A 558 -24.43 10.87 3.37
CA MET A 558 -24.18 12.01 2.49
C MET A 558 -24.08 13.36 3.24
N ALA A 559 -24.30 13.39 4.55
CA ALA A 559 -24.21 14.61 5.34
C ALA A 559 -22.78 15.20 5.29
N SER A 560 -22.68 16.52 5.14
CA SER A 560 -21.38 17.19 5.08
C SER A 560 -20.62 17.10 6.42
N PRO A 561 -19.28 17.18 6.39
CA PRO A 561 -18.48 17.18 7.61
C PRO A 561 -18.88 18.24 8.63
N ASP A 562 -19.40 19.40 8.18
CA ASP A 562 -19.76 20.52 9.04
C ASP A 562 -21.14 20.38 9.66
N SER A 563 -22.08 19.65 9.04
CA SER A 563 -23.49 19.59 9.43
C SER A 563 -23.93 18.26 10.04
N TYR A 564 -23.18 17.16 9.84
CA TYR A 564 -23.64 15.81 10.19
C TYR A 564 -24.03 15.65 11.67
N LYS A 565 -23.33 16.31 12.61
CA LYS A 565 -23.66 16.18 14.05
C LYS A 565 -25.05 16.68 14.39
N GLN A 566 -25.45 17.81 13.81
CA GLN A 566 -26.80 18.38 14.01
C GLN A 566 -27.87 17.53 13.32
N GLU A 567 -27.56 17.08 12.10
CA GLU A 567 -28.46 16.25 11.32
C GLU A 567 -28.71 14.90 12.01
N TYR A 568 -27.65 14.21 12.47
CA TYR A 568 -27.75 12.94 13.19
C TYR A 568 -28.53 13.07 14.51
N ALA A 569 -28.30 14.15 15.28
CA ALA A 569 -29.07 14.43 16.48
C ALA A 569 -30.56 14.59 16.17
N SER A 570 -30.90 15.33 15.12
CA SER A 570 -32.30 15.50 14.66
C SER A 570 -32.93 14.19 14.22
N ILE A 571 -32.18 13.32 13.52
CA ILE A 571 -32.67 11.99 13.10
C ILE A 571 -32.94 11.11 14.32
N LEU A 572 -32.05 11.10 15.30
CA LEU A 572 -32.21 10.32 16.53
C LEU A 572 -33.44 10.78 17.36
N GLU A 573 -33.70 12.06 17.44
CA GLU A 573 -34.87 12.60 18.13
C GLU A 573 -36.19 12.23 17.42
N GLN A 574 -36.20 12.39 16.08
CA GLN A 574 -37.32 11.97 15.26
C GLN A 574 -37.59 10.46 15.39
N MET A 575 -36.55 9.64 15.32
CA MET A 575 -36.63 8.18 15.45
C MET A 575 -37.28 7.76 16.78
N LYS A 576 -36.86 8.35 17.90
CA LYS A 576 -37.46 8.08 19.20
C LYS A 576 -38.94 8.46 19.25
N THR A 577 -39.27 9.66 18.77
CA THR A 577 -40.66 10.15 18.74
C THR A 577 -41.56 9.27 17.88
N GLU A 578 -41.09 8.85 16.69
CA GLU A 578 -41.89 8.02 15.78
C GLU A 578 -42.06 6.59 16.33
N ILE A 579 -41.01 6.00 16.94
CA ILE A 579 -41.10 4.67 17.57
C ILE A 579 -42.05 4.70 18.77
N ASP A 580 -41.98 5.72 19.62
CA ASP A 580 -42.91 5.89 20.76
C ASP A 580 -44.38 6.01 20.27
N ALA A 581 -44.63 6.71 19.15
CA ALA A 581 -45.94 6.77 18.52
C ALA A 581 -46.40 5.42 17.98
N VAL A 582 -45.53 4.61 17.43
CA VAL A 582 -45.85 3.24 16.97
C VAL A 582 -46.20 2.33 18.14
N ILE A 583 -45.50 2.46 19.28
CA ILE A 583 -45.81 1.70 20.50
C ILE A 583 -47.22 2.09 21.00
N ALA A 584 -47.52 3.39 21.11
CA ALA A 584 -48.79 3.88 21.57
C ALA A 584 -49.96 3.47 20.68
N GLY A 585 -49.75 3.43 19.32
CA GLY A 585 -50.78 2.96 18.38
C GLY A 585 -50.99 1.44 18.41
N GLY A 586 -50.08 0.65 18.93
CA GLY A 586 -50.19 -0.79 19.13
C GLY A 586 -50.93 -1.19 20.43
N GLU A 587 -50.96 -0.31 21.44
CA GLU A 587 -51.71 -0.52 22.67
C GLU A 587 -53.24 -0.30 22.48
N ASP A 588 -53.64 0.43 21.42
CA ASP A 588 -55.05 0.74 21.11
C ASP A 588 -55.68 -0.24 20.07
N ALA A 589 -54.93 -1.23 19.57
CA ALA A 589 -55.37 -2.21 18.57
C ALA A 589 -55.45 -3.63 19.17
#